data_3e26db47332cc51520e776940c89e9d7
#
_entry.id   3e26db47332cc51520e776940c89e9d7
#
_cell.length_a   1.000
_cell.length_b   1.000
_cell.length_c   1.000
_cell.angle_alpha   90.00
_cell.angle_beta   90.00
_cell.angle_gamma   90.00
#
_symmetry.space_group_name_H-M   'P 1'
#
loop_
_entity.id
_entity.type
_entity.pdbx_description
1 polymer ?
#
loop_
_entity_poly.entity_id
_entity_poly.type
_entity_poly.pdbx_seq_one_letter_code
_entity_poly.pdbx_strand_id
1 'polypeptide(L)'
;MKIKLLLTATLACMTYFTADAENFFVTLLGKTDKEVEARLDKVWNHFFTPGDLSRYEADGERSVYYENPDGTAFIMDTGNNDVRSEGMSYGMMISVQLDRREQFDKLWEWSKRHMAYEAGTPWDGYFCWQCRTDGTKTGGSNASDGELYFVTALFLAAERWNEPRYAEEANSILHKIMNKDGDATGVYNLYNRDNHQITFVPDRNGHMFSDPSYHLPAFLDKWSRCATSEHDFWKEAATAARKHLMDSSHPDTGLYPDYSEYDGRGYRWPHAGYDTSIYMYDAIRCAMNVGMDYYLCGADKANQAAAMKRLLTFFKNDGFRHSHFALDGSNSFGGYTQGMDGANAVGAIALADSPSEADRELALEYVRRLWDTEPPTGKYRYYEGMVYFLSMLHVSGHFNLDF
;
A
#
# COMPACT_ATOMS: atom_id res chain seq x y z
N MET A 1 14.21 -30.92 55.50
CA MET A 1 15.02 -30.78 54.29
C MET A 1 14.04 -30.67 53.09
N LYS A 2 13.72 -29.45 52.64
CA LYS A 2 12.77 -29.20 51.52
C LYS A 2 13.54 -28.97 50.24
N ILE A 3 13.41 -29.93 49.32
CA ILE A 3 13.98 -29.83 47.98
C ILE A 3 13.13 -28.89 47.15
N LYS A 4 13.69 -27.75 46.74
CA LYS A 4 13.09 -26.86 45.74
C LYS A 4 13.41 -27.41 44.36
N LEU A 5 12.40 -27.85 43.62
CA LEU A 5 12.48 -28.13 42.18
C LEU A 5 12.50 -26.79 41.44
N LEU A 6 13.63 -26.47 40.80
CA LEU A 6 13.66 -25.39 39.79
C LEU A 6 13.17 -26.02 38.46
N LEU A 7 11.99 -25.54 38.00
CA LEU A 7 11.57 -25.74 36.62
C LEU A 7 12.28 -24.68 35.76
N THR A 8 13.24 -25.10 34.98
CA THR A 8 13.80 -24.33 33.87
C THR A 8 12.86 -24.50 32.68
N ALA A 9 12.07 -23.49 32.37
CA ALA A 9 11.34 -23.40 31.13
C ALA A 9 12.34 -23.09 29.99
N THR A 10 12.63 -24.09 29.18
CA THR A 10 13.38 -23.91 27.94
C THR A 10 12.44 -23.31 26.92
N LEU A 11 12.59 -22.00 26.65
CA LEU A 11 11.93 -21.32 25.56
C LEU A 11 12.53 -21.87 24.26
N ALA A 12 11.79 -22.72 23.57
CA ALA A 12 12.17 -23.15 22.23
C ALA A 12 11.95 -21.96 21.29
N CYS A 13 13.05 -21.27 20.96
CA CYS A 13 13.07 -20.29 19.89
C CYS A 13 12.86 -21.07 18.58
N MET A 14 11.61 -21.12 18.08
CA MET A 14 11.37 -21.51 16.70
C MET A 14 11.96 -20.41 15.82
N THR A 15 13.14 -20.65 15.29
CA THR A 15 13.67 -19.88 14.17
C THR A 15 12.77 -20.18 12.97
N TYR A 16 11.83 -19.30 12.71
CA TYR A 16 11.19 -19.24 11.40
C TYR A 16 12.28 -18.82 10.42
N PHE A 17 12.73 -19.75 9.58
CA PHE A 17 13.45 -19.40 8.37
C PHE A 17 12.43 -18.64 7.50
N THR A 18 12.52 -17.33 7.44
CA THR A 18 11.91 -16.55 6.38
C THR A 18 12.59 -17.01 5.09
N ALA A 19 11.91 -17.77 4.26
CA ALA A 19 12.35 -17.94 2.89
C ALA A 19 12.32 -16.54 2.28
N ASP A 20 13.45 -16.09 1.73
CA ASP A 20 13.49 -14.84 0.98
C ASP A 20 12.38 -14.88 -0.05
N ALA A 21 11.62 -13.77 -0.18
CA ALA A 21 10.57 -13.69 -1.17
C ALA A 21 11.16 -13.91 -2.58
N GLU A 22 10.45 -14.64 -3.44
CA GLU A 22 10.94 -14.97 -4.77
C GLU A 22 11.20 -13.72 -5.61
N ASN A 23 12.36 -13.66 -6.26
CA ASN A 23 12.70 -12.61 -7.22
C ASN A 23 12.21 -12.99 -8.62
N PHE A 24 11.05 -12.46 -9.02
CA PHE A 24 10.41 -12.78 -10.30
C PHE A 24 11.15 -12.18 -11.51
N PHE A 25 11.97 -11.15 -11.35
CA PHE A 25 12.86 -10.71 -12.42
C PHE A 25 13.96 -11.75 -12.71
N VAL A 26 14.40 -12.47 -11.71
CA VAL A 26 15.37 -13.57 -11.89
C VAL A 26 14.65 -14.78 -12.48
N THR A 27 13.58 -15.25 -11.85
CA THR A 27 12.94 -16.53 -12.20
C THR A 27 12.19 -16.49 -13.53
N LEU A 28 11.54 -15.37 -13.87
CA LEU A 28 10.78 -15.23 -15.10
C LEU A 28 11.58 -14.60 -16.25
N LEU A 29 12.46 -13.63 -15.97
CA LEU A 29 13.18 -12.90 -17.03
C LEU A 29 14.63 -13.36 -17.20
N GLY A 30 15.15 -14.20 -16.30
CA GLY A 30 16.56 -14.63 -16.31
C GLY A 30 17.54 -13.50 -16.01
N LYS A 31 17.10 -12.46 -15.29
CA LYS A 31 18.00 -11.41 -14.80
C LYS A 31 18.91 -11.96 -13.70
N THR A 32 20.05 -11.34 -13.51
CA THR A 32 20.91 -11.63 -12.36
C THR A 32 20.53 -10.76 -11.17
N ASP A 33 20.78 -11.23 -9.95
CA ASP A 33 20.56 -10.42 -8.72
C ASP A 33 21.26 -9.07 -8.81
N LYS A 34 22.48 -9.04 -9.36
CA LYS A 34 23.25 -7.81 -9.56
C LYS A 34 22.55 -6.79 -10.48
N GLU A 35 21.86 -7.25 -11.54
CA GLU A 35 21.08 -6.38 -12.41
C GLU A 35 19.86 -5.84 -11.68
N VAL A 36 19.20 -6.68 -10.86
CA VAL A 36 18.03 -6.29 -10.08
C VAL A 36 18.43 -5.26 -9.01
N GLU A 37 19.48 -5.51 -8.24
CA GLU A 37 20.02 -4.55 -7.26
C GLU A 37 20.38 -3.20 -7.92
N ALA A 38 21.10 -3.24 -9.04
CA ALA A 38 21.45 -2.00 -9.76
C ALA A 38 20.20 -1.25 -10.28
N ARG A 39 19.12 -1.97 -10.65
CA ARG A 39 17.86 -1.36 -11.06
C ARG A 39 17.15 -0.72 -9.86
N LEU A 40 17.11 -1.38 -8.69
CA LEU A 40 16.53 -0.84 -7.47
C LEU A 40 17.30 0.40 -6.99
N ASP A 41 18.63 0.36 -7.00
CA ASP A 41 19.47 1.53 -6.67
C ASP A 41 19.21 2.70 -7.63
N LYS A 42 19.03 2.44 -8.93
CA LYS A 42 18.67 3.46 -9.91
C LYS A 42 17.32 4.09 -9.57
N VAL A 43 16.30 3.28 -9.22
CA VAL A 43 14.95 3.75 -8.87
C VAL A 43 14.98 4.52 -7.54
N TRP A 44 15.71 4.01 -6.53
CA TRP A 44 15.92 4.74 -5.29
C TRP A 44 16.52 6.13 -5.53
N ASN A 45 17.64 6.19 -6.25
CA ASN A 45 18.31 7.44 -6.54
C ASN A 45 17.45 8.39 -7.40
N HIS A 46 16.57 7.84 -8.23
CA HIS A 46 15.64 8.62 -9.04
C HIS A 46 14.65 9.39 -8.16
N PHE A 47 14.02 8.75 -7.16
CA PHE A 47 12.95 9.35 -6.37
C PHE A 47 13.44 9.95 -5.04
N PHE A 48 14.48 9.39 -4.41
CA PHE A 48 14.92 9.72 -3.06
C PHE A 48 16.22 10.52 -2.99
N THR A 49 16.85 10.88 -4.11
CA THR A 49 17.85 11.96 -4.08
C THR A 49 17.13 13.26 -3.72
N PRO A 50 17.56 13.98 -2.66
CA PRO A 50 16.84 15.18 -2.22
C PRO A 50 16.63 16.19 -3.36
N GLY A 51 15.37 16.57 -3.57
CA GLY A 51 14.95 17.50 -4.62
C GLY A 51 15.15 18.97 -4.24
N ASP A 52 15.10 19.84 -5.24
CA ASP A 52 15.07 21.29 -5.09
C ASP A 52 13.64 21.80 -5.32
N LEU A 53 12.99 22.31 -4.26
CA LEU A 53 11.62 22.84 -4.32
C LEU A 53 11.44 23.96 -5.34
N SER A 54 12.51 24.72 -5.67
CA SER A 54 12.42 25.79 -6.66
C SER A 54 12.30 25.26 -8.10
N ARG A 55 12.50 23.95 -8.31
CA ARG A 55 12.56 23.31 -9.63
C ARG A 55 11.62 22.11 -9.77
N TYR A 56 10.77 21.83 -8.78
CA TYR A 56 9.97 20.60 -8.76
C TYR A 56 9.08 20.37 -10.00
N GLU A 57 8.69 21.44 -10.71
CA GLU A 57 7.92 21.37 -11.96
C GLU A 57 8.78 21.31 -13.23
N ALA A 58 10.11 21.38 -13.11
CA ALA A 58 10.98 21.42 -14.28
C ALA A 58 10.92 20.10 -15.08
N ASP A 59 10.98 20.20 -16.40
CA ASP A 59 11.03 19.03 -17.26
C ASP A 59 12.19 18.11 -16.89
N GLY A 60 11.91 16.81 -16.79
CA GLY A 60 12.90 15.80 -16.43
C GLY A 60 13.25 15.71 -14.94
N GLU A 61 12.64 16.53 -14.06
CA GLU A 61 12.77 16.37 -12.62
C GLU A 61 12.26 15.00 -12.18
N ARG A 62 12.94 14.43 -11.16
CA ARG A 62 12.81 13.02 -10.76
C ARG A 62 12.40 12.83 -9.32
N SER A 63 12.95 13.66 -8.41
CA SER A 63 12.77 13.49 -6.99
C SER A 63 11.34 13.78 -6.55
N VAL A 64 10.83 12.95 -5.61
CA VAL A 64 9.64 13.24 -4.83
C VAL A 64 9.97 13.44 -3.35
N TYR A 65 11.22 13.19 -2.95
CA TYR A 65 11.73 13.31 -1.59
C TYR A 65 12.45 14.65 -1.40
N TYR A 66 12.06 15.39 -0.36
CA TYR A 66 12.61 16.73 -0.06
C TYR A 66 13.00 16.81 1.41
N GLU A 67 14.18 17.34 1.70
CA GLU A 67 14.70 17.52 3.06
C GLU A 67 14.52 18.96 3.54
N ASN A 68 14.17 19.09 4.83
CA ASN A 68 14.06 20.38 5.51
C ASN A 68 15.33 20.71 6.31
N PRO A 69 15.63 22.00 6.53
CA PRO A 69 16.76 22.42 7.34
C PRO A 69 16.70 21.95 8.81
N ASP A 70 15.52 21.58 9.31
CA ASP A 70 15.32 21.08 10.67
C ASP A 70 15.61 19.56 10.82
N GLY A 71 16.08 18.92 9.76
CA GLY A 71 16.43 17.51 9.75
C GLY A 71 15.26 16.57 9.47
N THR A 72 14.07 17.08 9.14
CA THR A 72 12.94 16.29 8.67
C THR A 72 12.91 16.20 7.15
N ALA A 73 12.07 15.31 6.60
CA ALA A 73 11.86 15.20 5.16
C ALA A 73 10.39 14.85 4.84
N PHE A 74 9.98 15.11 3.60
CA PHE A 74 8.65 14.74 3.12
C PHE A 74 8.68 14.23 1.69
N ILE A 75 7.64 13.45 1.35
CA ILE A 75 7.30 13.06 -0.03
C ILE A 75 6.26 14.04 -0.54
N MET A 76 6.56 14.67 -1.67
CA MET A 76 5.70 15.69 -2.27
C MET A 76 4.88 15.12 -3.43
N ASP A 77 3.58 15.34 -3.40
CA ASP A 77 2.77 15.26 -4.62
C ASP A 77 3.10 16.47 -5.51
N THR A 78 3.97 16.24 -6.44
CA THR A 78 4.49 17.26 -7.35
C THR A 78 3.46 17.75 -8.37
N GLY A 79 2.39 17.00 -8.58
CA GLY A 79 1.26 17.38 -9.41
C GLY A 79 0.38 18.44 -8.76
N ASN A 80 0.21 18.34 -7.44
CA ASN A 80 -0.67 19.20 -6.65
C ASN A 80 0.06 20.19 -5.73
N ASN A 81 1.40 20.08 -5.64
CA ASN A 81 2.23 20.91 -4.76
C ASN A 81 1.81 20.80 -3.28
N ASP A 82 1.61 19.58 -2.83
CA ASP A 82 1.21 19.25 -1.47
C ASP A 82 1.94 17.99 -0.94
N VAL A 83 1.69 17.65 0.31
CA VAL A 83 2.22 16.47 0.99
C VAL A 83 1.02 15.65 1.47
N ARG A 84 0.96 14.37 1.09
CA ARG A 84 -0.15 13.46 1.41
C ARG A 84 0.31 12.36 2.35
N SER A 85 -0.59 11.93 3.25
CA SER A 85 -0.34 10.78 4.14
C SER A 85 -0.03 9.52 3.35
N GLU A 86 -0.66 9.33 2.18
CA GLU A 86 -0.33 8.29 1.21
C GLU A 86 1.16 8.29 0.86
N GLY A 87 1.68 9.39 0.33
CA GLY A 87 3.08 9.49 -0.08
C GLY A 87 4.06 9.35 1.06
N MET A 88 3.75 9.95 2.22
CA MET A 88 4.59 9.84 3.42
C MET A 88 4.69 8.39 3.89
N SER A 89 3.58 7.67 3.97
CA SER A 89 3.52 6.29 4.39
C SER A 89 4.18 5.33 3.37
N TYR A 90 4.01 5.57 2.08
CA TYR A 90 4.73 4.84 1.02
C TYR A 90 6.23 5.07 1.09
N GLY A 91 6.67 6.32 1.32
CA GLY A 91 8.08 6.65 1.50
C GLY A 91 8.71 5.92 2.69
N MET A 92 7.98 5.82 3.82
CA MET A 92 8.40 5.04 4.97
C MET A 92 8.45 3.54 4.65
N MET A 93 7.43 2.99 3.97
CA MET A 93 7.42 1.59 3.56
C MET A 93 8.60 1.25 2.65
N ILE A 94 8.86 2.04 1.61
CA ILE A 94 10.00 1.86 0.71
C ILE A 94 11.32 1.93 1.50
N SER A 95 11.42 2.88 2.43
CA SER A 95 12.64 3.07 3.23
C SER A 95 12.91 1.89 4.15
N VAL A 96 11.89 1.33 4.82
CA VAL A 96 12.08 0.15 5.67
C VAL A 96 12.39 -1.09 4.86
N GLN A 97 11.79 -1.27 3.68
CA GLN A 97 12.09 -2.41 2.81
C GLN A 97 13.55 -2.41 2.30
N LEU A 98 14.14 -1.25 2.07
CA LEU A 98 15.51 -1.09 1.58
C LEU A 98 16.54 -0.77 2.67
N ASP A 99 16.19 -0.93 3.96
CA ASP A 99 17.08 -0.65 5.10
C ASP A 99 17.63 0.80 5.11
N ARG A 100 16.77 1.77 4.80
CA ARG A 100 17.09 3.20 4.76
C ARG A 100 16.53 3.91 6.00
N ARG A 101 17.08 3.59 7.18
CA ARG A 101 16.58 4.09 8.48
C ARG A 101 16.57 5.61 8.57
N GLU A 102 17.59 6.29 8.04
CA GLU A 102 17.67 7.76 8.10
C GLU A 102 16.48 8.41 7.39
N GLN A 103 16.14 7.97 6.18
CA GLN A 103 15.02 8.51 5.42
C GLN A 103 13.69 8.16 6.09
N PHE A 104 13.56 6.95 6.61
CA PHE A 104 12.39 6.53 7.39
C PHE A 104 12.15 7.46 8.59
N ASP A 105 13.16 7.69 9.42
CA ASP A 105 13.04 8.54 10.61
C ASP A 105 12.72 9.99 10.26
N LYS A 106 13.31 10.55 9.20
CA LYS A 106 13.03 11.90 8.71
C LYS A 106 11.58 12.06 8.25
N LEU A 107 11.04 11.08 7.50
CA LEU A 107 9.66 11.06 7.05
C LEU A 107 8.68 10.88 8.21
N TRP A 108 8.98 9.97 9.13
CA TRP A 108 8.13 9.72 10.28
C TRP A 108 8.07 10.94 11.22
N GLU A 109 9.21 11.58 11.47
CA GLU A 109 9.23 12.76 12.31
C GLU A 109 8.42 13.93 11.71
N TRP A 110 8.51 14.12 10.37
CA TRP A 110 7.68 15.12 9.69
C TRP A 110 6.19 14.79 9.81
N SER A 111 5.81 13.54 9.58
CA SER A 111 4.42 13.08 9.68
C SER A 111 3.84 13.31 11.07
N LYS A 112 4.58 13.00 12.13
CA LYS A 112 4.15 13.25 13.51
C LYS A 112 3.97 14.75 13.81
N ARG A 113 4.87 15.59 13.34
CA ARG A 113 4.82 17.04 13.63
C ARG A 113 3.72 17.75 12.86
N HIS A 114 3.48 17.37 11.61
CA HIS A 114 2.67 18.17 10.70
C HIS A 114 1.33 17.51 10.33
N MET A 115 1.27 16.17 10.27
CA MET A 115 0.03 15.48 9.88
C MET A 115 -0.77 14.97 11.08
N ALA A 116 -0.13 14.48 12.14
CA ALA A 116 -0.87 13.94 13.29
C ALA A 116 -1.84 14.97 13.86
N TYR A 117 -3.06 14.56 14.16
CA TYR A 117 -4.03 15.39 14.85
C TYR A 117 -3.69 15.47 16.34
N GLU A 118 -4.09 16.57 16.97
CA GLU A 118 -3.78 16.86 18.36
C GLU A 118 -4.35 15.79 19.32
N ALA A 119 -3.54 15.44 20.33
CA ALA A 119 -3.93 14.50 21.36
C ALA A 119 -5.17 14.98 22.12
N GLY A 120 -6.10 14.07 22.41
CA GLY A 120 -7.34 14.36 23.13
C GLY A 120 -8.44 14.99 22.28
N THR A 121 -8.21 15.22 20.98
CA THR A 121 -9.28 15.57 20.03
C THR A 121 -9.99 14.32 19.50
N PRO A 122 -11.17 14.43 18.90
CA PRO A 122 -11.82 13.28 18.24
C PRO A 122 -10.92 12.58 17.21
N TRP A 123 -10.07 13.36 16.52
CA TRP A 123 -9.14 12.85 15.49
C TRP A 123 -7.80 12.33 16.07
N ASP A 124 -7.57 12.33 17.38
CA ASP A 124 -6.34 11.79 17.99
C ASP A 124 -6.03 10.37 17.50
N GLY A 125 -4.82 10.15 16.98
CA GLY A 125 -4.39 8.90 16.37
C GLY A 125 -4.51 8.86 14.86
N TYR A 126 -5.28 9.75 14.25
CA TYR A 126 -5.34 9.93 12.79
C TYR A 126 -4.35 10.98 12.31
N PHE A 127 -4.05 10.93 11.00
CA PHE A 127 -3.17 11.86 10.31
C PHE A 127 -3.94 12.62 9.25
N CYS A 128 -3.76 13.93 9.17
CA CYS A 128 -4.33 14.76 8.12
C CYS A 128 -3.86 14.25 6.74
N TRP A 129 -4.80 13.98 5.86
CA TRP A 129 -4.45 13.38 4.57
C TRP A 129 -3.64 14.30 3.67
N GLN A 130 -3.75 15.64 3.85
CA GLN A 130 -3.12 16.63 3.00
C GLN A 130 -2.57 17.81 3.81
N CYS A 131 -1.31 18.15 3.58
CA CYS A 131 -0.64 19.32 4.13
C CYS A 131 0.05 20.11 2.99
N ARG A 132 0.33 21.38 3.23
CA ARG A 132 1.31 22.11 2.42
C ARG A 132 2.72 21.63 2.73
N THR A 133 3.68 22.00 1.89
CA THR A 133 5.11 21.68 2.11
C THR A 133 5.70 22.37 3.35
N ASP A 134 5.06 23.42 3.87
CA ASP A 134 5.41 24.07 5.13
C ASP A 134 4.80 23.39 6.38
N GLY A 135 4.06 22.28 6.17
CA GLY A 135 3.40 21.52 7.24
C GLY A 135 2.01 22.02 7.63
N THR A 136 1.48 23.06 6.99
CA THR A 136 0.11 23.53 7.25
C THR A 136 -0.91 22.51 6.78
N LYS A 137 -1.75 21.98 7.68
CA LYS A 137 -2.85 21.07 7.35
C LYS A 137 -3.87 21.77 6.45
N THR A 138 -4.24 21.13 5.33
CA THR A 138 -5.25 21.60 4.37
C THR A 138 -6.39 20.61 4.22
N GLY A 139 -6.18 19.34 4.53
CA GLY A 139 -7.23 18.32 4.61
C GLY A 139 -8.07 18.46 5.88
N GLY A 140 -9.35 18.10 5.79
CA GLY A 140 -10.29 18.10 6.93
C GLY A 140 -10.41 16.75 7.65
N SER A 141 -9.76 15.70 7.14
CA SER A 141 -9.84 14.32 7.63
C SER A 141 -8.51 13.59 7.40
N ASN A 142 -8.47 12.29 7.71
CA ASN A 142 -7.44 11.39 7.21
C ASN A 142 -7.82 10.84 5.82
N ALA A 143 -6.91 10.03 5.22
CA ALA A 143 -7.18 9.06 4.18
C ALA A 143 -6.70 7.70 4.72
N SER A 144 -7.61 6.71 4.79
CA SER A 144 -7.42 5.50 5.60
C SER A 144 -6.23 4.64 5.17
N ASP A 145 -5.81 4.70 3.92
CA ASP A 145 -4.60 4.03 3.42
C ASP A 145 -3.31 4.54 4.09
N GLY A 146 -3.26 5.82 4.45
CA GLY A 146 -2.12 6.39 5.16
C GLY A 146 -1.85 5.65 6.48
N GLU A 147 -2.87 5.46 7.32
CA GLU A 147 -2.74 4.74 8.58
C GLU A 147 -2.31 3.28 8.38
N LEU A 148 -2.83 2.61 7.33
CA LEU A 148 -2.44 1.22 7.02
C LEU A 148 -0.94 1.09 6.78
N TYR A 149 -0.40 1.93 5.92
CA TYR A 149 1.02 1.90 5.59
C TYR A 149 1.90 2.42 6.74
N PHE A 150 1.50 3.48 7.46
CA PHE A 150 2.23 3.97 8.63
C PHE A 150 2.38 2.88 9.71
N VAL A 151 1.27 2.28 10.12
CA VAL A 151 1.28 1.24 11.17
C VAL A 151 2.10 0.04 10.75
N THR A 152 1.93 -0.43 9.51
CA THR A 152 2.68 -1.59 9.01
C THR A 152 4.17 -1.27 8.91
N ALA A 153 4.54 -0.12 8.35
CA ALA A 153 5.94 0.29 8.25
C ALA A 153 6.61 0.44 9.63
N LEU A 154 5.88 0.90 10.65
CA LEU A 154 6.38 0.98 12.02
C LEU A 154 6.60 -0.42 12.63
N PHE A 155 5.71 -1.38 12.44
CA PHE A 155 5.95 -2.76 12.88
C PHE A 155 7.18 -3.36 12.21
N LEU A 156 7.34 -3.16 10.91
CA LEU A 156 8.51 -3.62 10.16
C LEU A 156 9.80 -2.94 10.63
N ALA A 157 9.75 -1.65 10.90
CA ALA A 157 10.90 -0.89 11.45
C ALA A 157 11.34 -1.42 12.82
N ALA A 158 10.38 -1.78 13.69
CA ALA A 158 10.68 -2.37 14.98
C ALA A 158 11.44 -3.69 14.86
N GLU A 159 11.07 -4.53 13.91
CA GLU A 159 11.75 -5.82 13.66
C GLU A 159 13.11 -5.62 12.97
N ARG A 160 13.15 -4.92 11.84
CA ARG A 160 14.34 -4.74 11.04
C ARG A 160 15.48 -4.09 11.81
N TRP A 161 15.16 -3.08 12.63
CA TRP A 161 16.18 -2.33 13.37
C TRP A 161 16.28 -2.69 14.85
N ASN A 162 15.53 -3.72 15.29
CA ASN A 162 15.45 -4.15 16.68
C ASN A 162 15.21 -2.97 17.63
N GLU A 163 14.22 -2.13 17.28
CA GLU A 163 13.92 -0.87 17.98
C GLU A 163 12.45 -0.85 18.44
N PRO A 164 12.17 -1.26 19.68
CA PRO A 164 10.79 -1.43 20.19
C PRO A 164 9.90 -0.19 20.10
N ARG A 165 10.48 1.03 20.13
CA ARG A 165 9.71 2.28 20.09
C ARG A 165 8.77 2.37 18.89
N TYR A 166 9.16 1.82 17.74
CA TYR A 166 8.29 1.85 16.55
C TYR A 166 7.04 0.97 16.74
N ALA A 167 7.19 -0.21 17.34
CA ALA A 167 6.03 -1.06 17.65
C ALA A 167 5.13 -0.43 18.73
N GLU A 168 5.69 0.29 19.69
CA GLU A 168 4.93 1.05 20.68
C GLU A 168 4.10 2.17 20.02
N GLU A 169 4.71 2.91 19.08
CA GLU A 169 4.02 3.95 18.31
C GLU A 169 2.91 3.34 17.42
N ALA A 170 3.17 2.22 16.72
CA ALA A 170 2.17 1.50 15.93
C ALA A 170 0.97 1.06 16.79
N ASN A 171 1.22 0.45 17.93
CA ASN A 171 0.16 0.00 18.86
C ASN A 171 -0.63 1.17 19.44
N SER A 172 0.04 2.30 19.74
CA SER A 172 -0.64 3.51 20.20
C SER A 172 -1.60 4.06 19.14
N ILE A 173 -1.19 4.06 17.86
CA ILE A 173 -2.06 4.46 16.75
C ILE A 173 -3.25 3.50 16.65
N LEU A 174 -3.01 2.20 16.57
CA LEU A 174 -4.09 1.18 16.48
C LEU A 174 -5.10 1.32 17.62
N HIS A 175 -4.62 1.48 18.85
CA HIS A 175 -5.51 1.67 19.99
C HIS A 175 -6.40 2.92 19.82
N LYS A 176 -5.86 4.03 19.37
CA LYS A 176 -6.60 5.28 19.20
C LYS A 176 -7.60 5.25 18.05
N ILE A 177 -7.22 4.70 16.90
CA ILE A 177 -8.09 4.67 15.71
C ILE A 177 -9.18 3.59 15.78
N MET A 178 -9.09 2.65 16.72
CA MET A 178 -10.08 1.59 16.95
C MET A 178 -10.95 1.79 18.18
N ASN A 179 -10.81 2.92 18.90
CA ASN A 179 -11.60 3.23 20.10
C ASN A 179 -12.20 4.64 20.00
N LYS A 180 -12.99 4.88 18.94
CA LYS A 180 -13.69 6.15 18.68
C LYS A 180 -15.15 6.05 19.08
N ASP A 181 -15.68 7.16 19.59
CA ASP A 181 -17.11 7.36 19.82
C ASP A 181 -17.68 8.17 18.65
N GLY A 182 -17.98 7.47 17.55
CA GLY A 182 -18.44 8.10 16.30
C GLY A 182 -19.78 8.81 16.45
N ASP A 183 -20.70 8.26 17.25
CA ASP A 183 -22.02 8.86 17.46
C ASP A 183 -21.93 10.19 18.20
N ALA A 184 -21.08 10.29 19.19
CA ALA A 184 -20.89 11.53 19.95
C ALA A 184 -20.06 12.56 19.18
N THR A 185 -18.99 12.13 18.48
CA THR A 185 -17.97 13.05 17.92
C THR A 185 -18.09 13.25 16.41
N GLY A 186 -18.67 12.28 15.69
CA GLY A 186 -18.68 12.23 14.24
C GLY A 186 -17.36 11.73 13.63
N VAL A 187 -16.47 11.19 14.46
CA VAL A 187 -15.24 10.51 14.04
C VAL A 187 -15.32 9.07 14.51
N TYR A 188 -15.31 8.14 13.56
CA TYR A 188 -15.54 6.72 13.75
C TYR A 188 -14.23 5.94 13.80
N ASN A 189 -14.31 4.63 14.08
CA ASN A 189 -13.17 3.73 13.96
C ASN A 189 -12.71 3.62 12.49
N LEU A 190 -11.42 3.38 12.30
CA LEU A 190 -10.86 3.12 10.98
C LEU A 190 -11.50 1.89 10.32
N TYR A 191 -11.78 0.87 11.12
CA TYR A 191 -12.50 -0.35 10.69
C TYR A 191 -13.88 -0.40 11.31
N ASN A 192 -14.87 -0.73 10.50
CA ASN A 192 -16.20 -1.06 10.97
C ASN A 192 -16.15 -2.36 11.77
N ARG A 193 -16.63 -2.33 13.01
CA ARG A 193 -16.53 -3.48 13.93
C ARG A 193 -17.50 -4.61 13.59
N ASP A 194 -18.59 -4.33 12.86
CA ASP A 194 -19.63 -5.32 12.55
C ASP A 194 -19.25 -6.16 11.32
N ASN A 195 -18.62 -5.55 10.30
CA ASN A 195 -18.26 -6.22 9.05
C ASN A 195 -16.75 -6.41 8.86
N HIS A 196 -15.92 -5.90 9.78
CA HIS A 196 -14.45 -5.98 9.77
C HIS A 196 -13.79 -5.32 8.55
N GLN A 197 -14.48 -4.41 7.87
CA GLN A 197 -13.97 -3.74 6.69
C GLN A 197 -13.48 -2.34 7.03
N ILE A 198 -12.46 -1.90 6.29
CA ILE A 198 -11.93 -0.55 6.39
C ILE A 198 -12.95 0.46 5.85
N THR A 199 -13.04 1.62 6.50
CA THR A 199 -13.84 2.74 6.02
C THR A 199 -13.05 3.54 5.00
N PHE A 200 -13.73 4.20 4.05
CA PHE A 200 -13.07 5.14 3.15
C PHE A 200 -12.41 6.28 3.94
N VAL A 201 -13.20 7.00 4.72
CA VAL A 201 -12.76 8.00 5.70
C VAL A 201 -13.63 7.85 6.94
N PRO A 202 -13.08 7.83 8.16
CA PRO A 202 -13.86 7.61 9.39
C PRO A 202 -14.61 8.85 9.86
N ASP A 203 -15.19 9.62 8.97
CA ASP A 203 -16.08 10.74 9.25
C ASP A 203 -17.55 10.39 8.98
N ARG A 204 -18.47 11.36 9.22
CA ARG A 204 -19.91 11.16 9.02
C ARG A 204 -20.29 10.81 7.58
N ASN A 205 -19.49 11.20 6.60
CA ASN A 205 -19.79 11.02 5.18
C ASN A 205 -19.11 9.77 4.59
N GLY A 206 -17.94 9.39 5.11
CA GLY A 206 -17.06 8.38 4.54
C GLY A 206 -17.05 7.03 5.25
N HIS A 207 -17.62 6.94 6.48
CA HIS A 207 -17.52 5.71 7.28
C HIS A 207 -18.50 4.58 6.84
N MET A 208 -19.39 4.84 5.91
CA MET A 208 -20.42 3.90 5.46
C MET A 208 -20.07 3.15 4.17
N PHE A 209 -18.93 3.44 3.58
CA PHE A 209 -18.44 2.79 2.35
C PHE A 209 -16.92 2.65 2.41
N SER A 210 -16.34 2.01 1.41
CA SER A 210 -14.92 1.70 1.35
C SER A 210 -14.31 2.05 -0.01
N ASP A 211 -13.00 1.92 -0.09
CA ASP A 211 -12.20 1.89 -1.30
C ASP A 211 -11.59 0.49 -1.43
N PRO A 212 -11.81 -0.25 -2.52
CA PRO A 212 -11.22 -1.57 -2.70
C PRO A 212 -9.69 -1.58 -2.57
N SER A 213 -9.02 -0.49 -2.96
CA SER A 213 -7.56 -0.38 -2.88
C SER A 213 -7.04 -0.22 -1.44
N TYR A 214 -7.90 0.11 -0.48
CA TYR A 214 -7.55 0.18 0.94
C TYR A 214 -7.57 -1.20 1.63
N HIS A 215 -8.08 -2.23 0.96
CA HIS A 215 -8.07 -3.59 1.47
C HIS A 215 -6.69 -4.24 1.27
N LEU A 216 -5.94 -4.34 2.36
CA LEU A 216 -4.56 -4.85 2.43
C LEU A 216 -4.49 -6.08 3.36
N PRO A 217 -5.04 -7.24 2.94
CA PRO A 217 -5.16 -8.40 3.83
C PRO A 217 -3.82 -8.88 4.39
N ALA A 218 -2.73 -8.78 3.64
CA ALA A 218 -1.40 -9.16 4.12
C ALA A 218 -0.92 -8.29 5.30
N PHE A 219 -1.25 -6.99 5.31
CA PHE A 219 -0.96 -6.09 6.43
C PHE A 219 -1.76 -6.48 7.68
N LEU A 220 -3.03 -6.82 7.50
CA LEU A 220 -3.91 -7.24 8.59
C LEU A 220 -3.47 -8.58 9.20
N ASP A 221 -3.00 -9.53 8.38
CA ASP A 221 -2.37 -10.75 8.87
C ASP A 221 -1.10 -10.44 9.70
N LYS A 222 -0.27 -9.46 9.28
CA LYS A 222 0.85 -8.97 10.10
C LYS A 222 0.35 -8.37 11.42
N TRP A 223 -0.65 -7.50 11.39
CA TRP A 223 -1.20 -6.88 12.60
C TRP A 223 -1.77 -7.92 13.56
N SER A 224 -2.38 -9.00 13.06
CA SER A 224 -2.89 -10.09 13.89
C SER A 224 -1.80 -10.78 14.71
N ARG A 225 -0.53 -10.67 14.31
CA ARG A 225 0.61 -11.24 15.01
C ARG A 225 1.36 -10.22 15.87
N CYS A 226 1.45 -8.95 15.43
CA CYS A 226 2.32 -7.93 16.02
C CYS A 226 1.59 -6.94 16.93
N ALA A 227 0.28 -6.72 16.75
CA ALA A 227 -0.49 -5.84 17.62
C ALA A 227 -0.56 -6.41 19.05
N THR A 228 -0.63 -5.55 20.05
CA THR A 228 -0.73 -5.95 21.46
C THR A 228 -2.14 -6.36 21.88
N SER A 229 -3.14 -6.14 21.02
CA SER A 229 -4.55 -6.47 21.27
C SER A 229 -5.31 -6.74 19.97
N GLU A 230 -6.52 -7.24 20.11
CA GLU A 230 -7.48 -7.46 19.00
C GLU A 230 -6.97 -8.43 17.91
N HIS A 231 -6.15 -9.41 18.25
CA HIS A 231 -5.57 -10.38 17.32
C HIS A 231 -6.63 -11.09 16.45
N ASP A 232 -7.75 -11.50 17.03
CA ASP A 232 -8.81 -12.18 16.30
C ASP A 232 -9.57 -11.22 15.39
N PHE A 233 -9.80 -9.96 15.82
CA PHE A 233 -10.38 -8.94 14.96
C PHE A 233 -9.54 -8.71 13.69
N TRP A 234 -8.21 -8.63 13.81
CA TRP A 234 -7.33 -8.44 12.66
C TRP A 234 -7.32 -9.64 11.71
N LYS A 235 -7.46 -10.87 12.21
CA LYS A 235 -7.63 -12.07 11.36
C LYS A 235 -8.95 -12.04 10.58
N GLU A 236 -10.03 -11.65 11.24
CA GLU A 236 -11.35 -11.51 10.62
C GLU A 236 -11.33 -10.37 9.60
N ALA A 237 -10.67 -9.26 9.91
CA ALA A 237 -10.49 -8.15 8.98
C ALA A 237 -9.65 -8.56 7.74
N ALA A 238 -8.60 -9.36 7.89
CA ALA A 238 -7.84 -9.91 6.77
C ALA A 238 -8.73 -10.79 5.87
N THR A 239 -9.59 -11.61 6.48
CA THR A 239 -10.55 -12.45 5.74
C THR A 239 -11.60 -11.60 5.01
N ALA A 240 -12.14 -10.57 5.68
CA ALA A 240 -13.09 -9.64 5.08
C ALA A 240 -12.47 -8.84 3.92
N ALA A 241 -11.21 -8.41 4.08
CA ALA A 241 -10.49 -7.70 3.03
C ALA A 241 -10.25 -8.56 1.78
N ARG A 242 -9.85 -9.85 1.94
CA ARG A 242 -9.74 -10.80 0.81
C ARG A 242 -11.05 -10.96 0.08
N LYS A 243 -12.12 -11.19 0.85
CA LYS A 243 -13.47 -11.32 0.27
C LYS A 243 -13.89 -10.07 -0.48
N HIS A 244 -13.67 -8.89 0.10
CA HIS A 244 -14.03 -7.62 -0.51
C HIS A 244 -13.31 -7.38 -1.84
N LEU A 245 -12.00 -7.68 -1.92
CA LEU A 245 -11.24 -7.61 -3.18
C LEU A 245 -11.82 -8.54 -4.26
N MET A 246 -12.33 -9.72 -3.87
CA MET A 246 -12.95 -10.62 -4.84
C MET A 246 -14.36 -10.17 -5.25
N ASP A 247 -15.15 -9.68 -4.30
CA ASP A 247 -16.52 -9.16 -4.55
C ASP A 247 -16.51 -7.89 -5.41
N SER A 248 -15.48 -7.05 -5.26
CA SER A 248 -15.32 -5.80 -6.03
C SER A 248 -14.76 -6.02 -7.45
N SER A 249 -14.18 -7.19 -7.73
CA SER A 249 -13.66 -7.53 -9.06
C SER A 249 -14.80 -7.85 -10.02
N HIS A 250 -14.96 -7.05 -11.08
CA HIS A 250 -16.00 -7.28 -12.08
C HIS A 250 -15.87 -8.68 -12.72
N PRO A 251 -16.96 -9.45 -12.84
CA PRO A 251 -16.91 -10.87 -13.21
C PRO A 251 -16.33 -11.16 -14.61
N ASP A 252 -16.46 -10.22 -15.54
CA ASP A 252 -16.00 -10.39 -16.92
C ASP A 252 -14.65 -9.70 -17.18
N THR A 253 -14.46 -8.47 -16.68
CA THR A 253 -13.28 -7.65 -16.96
C THR A 253 -12.20 -7.76 -15.89
N GLY A 254 -12.56 -8.08 -14.64
CA GLY A 254 -11.68 -8.02 -13.49
C GLY A 254 -11.41 -6.61 -12.97
N LEU A 255 -12.01 -5.58 -13.57
CA LEU A 255 -11.86 -4.19 -13.14
C LEU A 255 -12.48 -3.96 -11.76
N TYR A 256 -11.89 -3.05 -10.99
CA TYR A 256 -12.33 -2.64 -9.66
C TYR A 256 -12.92 -1.22 -9.73
N PRO A 257 -13.95 -0.88 -8.95
CA PRO A 257 -14.34 0.52 -8.80
C PRO A 257 -13.29 1.30 -7.99
N ASP A 258 -13.25 2.61 -8.19
CA ASP A 258 -12.46 3.52 -7.35
C ASP A 258 -12.97 3.47 -5.90
N TYR A 259 -14.31 3.67 -5.70
CA TYR A 259 -14.96 3.45 -4.40
C TYR A 259 -16.06 2.41 -4.50
N SER A 260 -16.32 1.71 -3.39
CA SER A 260 -17.30 0.64 -3.33
C SER A 260 -18.17 0.68 -2.07
N GLU A 261 -19.39 0.18 -2.17
CA GLU A 261 -20.16 -0.27 -1.03
C GLU A 261 -19.42 -1.41 -0.33
N TYR A 262 -19.76 -1.72 0.92
CA TYR A 262 -19.18 -2.84 1.66
C TYR A 262 -19.48 -4.23 1.05
N ASP A 263 -20.41 -4.33 0.13
CA ASP A 263 -20.68 -5.56 -0.64
C ASP A 263 -19.89 -5.66 -1.97
N GLY A 264 -18.98 -4.73 -2.22
CA GLY A 264 -18.11 -4.70 -3.39
C GLY A 264 -18.67 -3.98 -4.61
N ARG A 265 -19.95 -3.59 -4.62
CA ARG A 265 -20.53 -2.82 -5.73
C ARG A 265 -19.93 -1.42 -5.82
N GLY A 266 -19.66 -0.93 -7.02
CA GLY A 266 -19.16 0.42 -7.22
C GLY A 266 -20.07 1.47 -6.57
N TYR A 267 -19.48 2.39 -5.82
CA TYR A 267 -20.16 3.46 -5.11
C TYR A 267 -19.82 4.81 -5.73
N ARG A 268 -20.87 5.55 -6.14
CA ARG A 268 -20.70 6.90 -6.62
C ARG A 268 -20.84 7.89 -5.47
N TRP A 269 -19.69 8.36 -4.95
CA TRP A 269 -19.70 9.31 -3.84
C TRP A 269 -20.15 10.70 -4.28
N PRO A 270 -21.23 11.25 -3.71
CA PRO A 270 -21.79 12.53 -4.17
C PRO A 270 -20.86 13.74 -4.02
N HIS A 271 -19.85 13.63 -3.16
CA HIS A 271 -18.90 14.71 -2.85
C HIS A 271 -17.62 14.67 -3.68
N ALA A 272 -17.38 13.64 -4.50
CA ALA A 272 -16.15 13.51 -5.27
C ALA A 272 -16.08 14.44 -6.49
N GLY A 273 -17.21 14.88 -7.04
CA GLY A 273 -17.23 15.69 -8.25
C GLY A 273 -17.02 14.92 -9.56
N TYR A 274 -16.79 13.61 -9.49
CA TYR A 274 -16.65 12.69 -10.61
C TYR A 274 -17.27 11.32 -10.25
N ASP A 275 -17.30 10.40 -11.20
CA ASP A 275 -17.88 9.07 -10.99
C ASP A 275 -16.85 8.12 -10.37
N THR A 276 -16.95 7.89 -9.07
CA THR A 276 -16.06 7.00 -8.31
C THR A 276 -16.45 5.52 -8.40
N SER A 277 -17.54 5.19 -9.09
CA SER A 277 -17.99 3.79 -9.26
C SER A 277 -17.34 3.07 -10.44
N ILE A 278 -16.39 3.71 -11.12
CA ILE A 278 -15.67 3.17 -12.28
C ILE A 278 -14.23 2.83 -11.92
N TYR A 279 -13.53 2.12 -12.80
CA TYR A 279 -12.09 1.86 -12.66
C TYR A 279 -11.30 3.13 -13.00
N MET A 280 -10.63 3.68 -12.00
CA MET A 280 -9.76 4.86 -12.14
C MET A 280 -8.90 5.04 -10.88
N TYR A 281 -7.96 5.97 -10.92
CA TYR A 281 -7.13 6.42 -9.80
C TYR A 281 -6.67 5.29 -8.85
N ASP A 282 -7.31 5.19 -7.68
CA ASP A 282 -6.89 4.28 -6.61
C ASP A 282 -7.14 2.81 -6.94
N ALA A 283 -8.11 2.52 -7.80
CA ALA A 283 -8.45 1.16 -8.23
C ALA A 283 -7.26 0.38 -8.83
N ILE A 284 -6.25 1.07 -9.40
CA ILE A 284 -5.04 0.41 -9.94
C ILE A 284 -4.27 -0.36 -8.88
N ARG A 285 -4.29 0.09 -7.62
CA ARG A 285 -3.59 -0.57 -6.51
C ARG A 285 -4.20 -1.93 -6.13
N CYS A 286 -5.44 -2.21 -6.50
CA CYS A 286 -6.09 -3.50 -6.20
C CYS A 286 -5.30 -4.68 -6.76
N ALA A 287 -4.73 -4.57 -7.97
CA ALA A 287 -3.89 -5.61 -8.56
C ALA A 287 -2.64 -5.88 -7.71
N MET A 288 -1.99 -4.82 -7.22
CA MET A 288 -0.82 -4.92 -6.32
C MET A 288 -1.20 -5.59 -5.00
N ASN A 289 -2.33 -5.20 -4.39
CA ASN A 289 -2.80 -5.76 -3.12
C ASN A 289 -3.13 -7.25 -3.23
N VAL A 290 -3.79 -7.66 -4.32
CA VAL A 290 -4.11 -9.08 -4.59
C VAL A 290 -2.82 -9.88 -4.82
N GLY A 291 -1.90 -9.37 -5.64
CA GLY A 291 -0.62 -10.03 -5.90
C GLY A 291 0.22 -10.17 -4.62
N MET A 292 0.29 -9.12 -3.80
CA MET A 292 0.97 -9.14 -2.50
C MET A 292 0.41 -10.23 -1.58
N ASP A 293 -0.91 -10.29 -1.40
CA ASP A 293 -1.54 -11.31 -0.56
C ASP A 293 -1.36 -12.72 -1.12
N TYR A 294 -1.37 -12.86 -2.45
CA TYR A 294 -1.15 -14.14 -3.11
C TYR A 294 0.21 -14.77 -2.75
N TYR A 295 1.29 -14.00 -2.86
CA TYR A 295 2.62 -14.58 -2.65
C TYR A 295 3.07 -14.56 -1.18
N LEU A 296 2.62 -13.59 -0.36
CA LEU A 296 2.99 -13.50 1.06
C LEU A 296 2.11 -14.37 1.96
N CYS A 297 0.81 -14.46 1.71
CA CYS A 297 -0.13 -15.14 2.60
C CYS A 297 -0.69 -16.45 2.02
N GLY A 298 -0.96 -16.49 0.73
CA GLY A 298 -1.42 -17.68 0.04
C GLY A 298 -2.80 -18.21 0.46
N ALA A 299 -3.62 -17.36 1.09
CA ALA A 299 -4.87 -17.79 1.73
C ALA A 299 -6.03 -18.05 0.76
N ASP A 300 -6.04 -17.40 -0.43
CA ASP A 300 -7.13 -17.52 -1.42
C ASP A 300 -6.62 -17.58 -2.86
N LYS A 301 -5.55 -18.32 -3.09
CA LYS A 301 -4.81 -18.35 -4.36
C LYS A 301 -5.68 -18.59 -5.60
N ALA A 302 -6.66 -19.49 -5.51
CA ALA A 302 -7.47 -19.84 -6.68
C ALA A 302 -8.34 -18.68 -7.18
N ASN A 303 -9.03 -17.99 -6.27
CA ASN A 303 -9.88 -16.84 -6.61
C ASN A 303 -9.03 -15.64 -7.03
N GLN A 304 -7.92 -15.38 -6.34
CA GLN A 304 -6.97 -14.32 -6.67
C GLN A 304 -6.37 -14.50 -8.07
N ALA A 305 -5.90 -15.70 -8.40
CA ALA A 305 -5.39 -16.00 -9.74
C ALA A 305 -6.48 -15.82 -10.82
N ALA A 306 -7.71 -16.27 -10.57
CA ALA A 306 -8.82 -16.09 -11.49
C ALA A 306 -9.18 -14.60 -11.71
N ALA A 307 -9.19 -13.79 -10.65
CA ALA A 307 -9.44 -12.35 -10.74
C ALA A 307 -8.33 -11.65 -11.53
N MET A 308 -7.07 -11.93 -11.21
CA MET A 308 -5.91 -11.35 -11.90
C MET A 308 -5.86 -11.76 -13.37
N LYS A 309 -6.18 -13.01 -13.69
CA LYS A 309 -6.26 -13.45 -15.09
C LYS A 309 -7.27 -12.60 -15.88
N ARG A 310 -8.46 -12.33 -15.34
CA ARG A 310 -9.47 -11.50 -16.03
C ARG A 310 -8.93 -10.08 -16.25
N LEU A 311 -8.45 -9.44 -15.19
CA LEU A 311 -7.93 -8.07 -15.23
C LEU A 311 -6.79 -7.91 -16.23
N LEU A 312 -5.80 -8.78 -16.15
CA LEU A 312 -4.61 -8.71 -17.01
C LEU A 312 -4.94 -9.02 -18.47
N THR A 313 -5.84 -9.98 -18.72
CA THR A 313 -6.34 -10.25 -20.07
C THR A 313 -7.10 -9.06 -20.64
N PHE A 314 -7.89 -8.36 -19.81
CA PHE A 314 -8.62 -7.16 -20.20
C PHE A 314 -7.65 -6.05 -20.68
N PHE A 315 -6.63 -5.69 -19.90
CA PHE A 315 -5.67 -4.66 -20.30
C PHE A 315 -4.82 -5.06 -21.50
N LYS A 316 -4.46 -6.33 -21.63
CA LYS A 316 -3.79 -6.84 -22.82
C LYS A 316 -4.66 -6.67 -24.08
N ASN A 317 -5.96 -6.96 -23.97
CA ASN A 317 -6.91 -6.78 -25.06
C ASN A 317 -7.17 -5.30 -25.41
N ASP A 318 -7.14 -4.39 -24.39
CA ASP A 318 -7.13 -2.95 -24.60
C ASP A 318 -5.86 -2.47 -25.34
N GLY A 319 -4.83 -3.28 -25.38
CA GLY A 319 -3.51 -2.93 -25.93
C GLY A 319 -2.75 -1.92 -25.08
N PHE A 320 -3.01 -1.89 -23.77
CA PHE A 320 -2.37 -0.99 -22.80
C PHE A 320 -2.53 0.49 -23.16
N ARG A 321 -3.73 0.91 -23.52
CA ARG A 321 -3.96 2.26 -24.04
C ARG A 321 -4.62 3.19 -23.02
N HIS A 322 -5.50 2.66 -22.19
CA HIS A 322 -6.35 3.49 -21.33
C HIS A 322 -6.16 3.17 -19.85
N SER A 323 -6.45 4.15 -18.99
CA SER A 323 -6.34 4.03 -17.52
C SER A 323 -7.70 4.08 -16.81
N HIS A 324 -8.76 4.49 -17.49
CA HIS A 324 -10.09 4.67 -16.90
C HIS A 324 -11.13 3.94 -17.74
N PHE A 325 -12.05 3.23 -17.05
CA PHE A 325 -13.09 2.41 -17.71
C PHE A 325 -14.32 2.34 -16.84
N ALA A 326 -15.52 2.31 -17.45
CA ALA A 326 -16.65 1.68 -16.80
C ALA A 326 -16.32 0.23 -16.48
N LEU A 327 -16.87 -0.36 -15.41
CA LEU A 327 -16.48 -1.70 -14.96
C LEU A 327 -16.74 -2.80 -16.01
N ASP A 328 -17.71 -2.60 -16.89
CA ASP A 328 -18.01 -3.50 -18.02
C ASP A 328 -17.00 -3.38 -19.18
N GLY A 329 -16.00 -2.50 -19.05
CA GLY A 329 -14.98 -2.26 -20.08
C GLY A 329 -15.36 -1.21 -21.11
N SER A 330 -16.54 -0.62 -21.04
CA SER A 330 -16.95 0.48 -21.91
C SER A 330 -16.39 1.82 -21.45
N ASN A 331 -16.60 2.87 -22.27
CA ASN A 331 -16.27 4.27 -21.91
C ASN A 331 -14.82 4.48 -21.44
N SER A 332 -13.86 3.96 -22.18
CA SER A 332 -12.42 4.10 -21.86
C SER A 332 -11.91 5.52 -22.14
N PHE A 333 -11.06 6.03 -21.24
CA PHE A 333 -10.33 7.30 -21.39
C PHE A 333 -9.04 7.31 -20.56
N GLY A 334 -8.31 8.43 -20.60
CA GLY A 334 -6.99 8.51 -19.98
C GLY A 334 -5.93 7.71 -20.75
N GLY A 335 -4.69 7.74 -20.28
CA GLY A 335 -3.58 6.98 -20.85
C GLY A 335 -3.07 5.94 -19.86
N TYR A 336 -2.68 4.78 -20.32
CA TYR A 336 -2.06 3.74 -19.50
C TYR A 336 -0.74 4.25 -18.89
N THR A 337 -0.47 3.94 -17.62
CA THR A 337 0.56 4.61 -16.83
C THR A 337 1.65 3.65 -16.32
N GLN A 338 2.76 4.22 -15.84
CA GLN A 338 3.85 3.45 -15.22
C GLN A 338 3.42 2.77 -13.91
N GLY A 339 2.54 3.41 -13.13
CA GLY A 339 1.95 2.79 -11.94
C GLY A 339 1.11 1.56 -12.28
N MET A 340 0.37 1.61 -13.40
CA MET A 340 -0.38 0.45 -13.89
C MET A 340 0.54 -0.68 -14.37
N ASP A 341 1.63 -0.38 -15.06
CA ASP A 341 2.66 -1.40 -15.39
C ASP A 341 3.16 -2.06 -14.10
N GLY A 342 3.39 -1.27 -13.05
CA GLY A 342 3.82 -1.76 -11.74
C GLY A 342 2.77 -2.64 -11.07
N ALA A 343 1.62 -2.08 -10.74
CA ALA A 343 0.57 -2.76 -10.00
C ALA A 343 0.11 -4.05 -10.68
N ASN A 344 -0.06 -4.01 -12.01
CA ASN A 344 -0.44 -5.18 -12.80
C ASN A 344 0.67 -6.25 -12.84
N ALA A 345 1.96 -5.88 -12.82
CA ALA A 345 3.06 -6.85 -12.72
C ALA A 345 3.06 -7.58 -11.37
N VAL A 346 2.72 -6.90 -10.28
CA VAL A 346 2.56 -7.55 -8.97
C VAL A 346 1.34 -8.50 -9.00
N GLY A 347 0.21 -8.06 -9.56
CA GLY A 347 -0.96 -8.92 -9.76
C GLY A 347 -0.65 -10.15 -10.63
N ALA A 348 0.25 -10.02 -11.60
CA ALA A 348 0.66 -11.09 -12.48
C ALA A 348 1.44 -12.22 -11.78
N ILE A 349 2.03 -11.97 -10.61
CA ILE A 349 2.66 -13.00 -9.78
C ILE A 349 1.67 -14.14 -9.49
N ALA A 350 0.37 -13.83 -9.35
CA ALA A 350 -0.66 -14.83 -9.12
C ALA A 350 -0.82 -15.86 -10.28
N LEU A 351 -0.22 -15.61 -11.42
CA LEU A 351 -0.24 -16.48 -12.60
C LEU A 351 1.11 -17.14 -12.89
N ALA A 352 2.18 -16.78 -12.19
CA ALA A 352 3.55 -17.23 -12.49
C ALA A 352 3.70 -18.76 -12.40
N ASP A 353 3.03 -19.40 -11.43
CA ASP A 353 3.07 -20.84 -11.19
C ASP A 353 1.85 -21.59 -11.78
N SER A 354 1.07 -20.94 -12.63
CA SER A 354 -0.11 -21.57 -13.23
C SER A 354 0.27 -22.81 -14.04
N PRO A 355 -0.52 -23.91 -13.99
CA PRO A 355 -0.33 -25.04 -14.88
C PRO A 355 -0.57 -24.68 -16.37
N SER A 356 -1.30 -23.60 -16.64
CA SER A 356 -1.57 -23.10 -17.98
C SER A 356 -0.36 -22.32 -18.51
N GLU A 357 0.17 -22.73 -19.66
CA GLU A 357 1.25 -22.02 -20.36
C GLU A 357 0.84 -20.57 -20.70
N ALA A 358 -0.38 -20.38 -21.20
CA ALA A 358 -0.89 -19.06 -21.55
C ALA A 358 -0.97 -18.09 -20.33
N ASP A 359 -1.24 -18.60 -19.13
CA ASP A 359 -1.25 -17.80 -17.91
C ASP A 359 0.18 -17.41 -17.51
N ARG A 360 1.13 -18.34 -17.62
CA ARG A 360 2.56 -18.03 -17.35
C ARG A 360 3.13 -17.04 -18.37
N GLU A 361 2.76 -17.16 -19.66
CA GLU A 361 3.13 -16.18 -20.67
C GLU A 361 2.55 -14.79 -20.39
N LEU A 362 1.31 -14.74 -19.87
CA LEU A 362 0.70 -13.49 -19.45
C LEU A 362 1.48 -12.88 -18.26
N ALA A 363 1.84 -13.66 -17.25
CA ALA A 363 2.68 -13.21 -16.15
C ALA A 363 4.04 -12.68 -16.63
N LEU A 364 4.70 -13.43 -17.49
CA LEU A 364 5.99 -13.05 -18.10
C LEU A 364 5.90 -11.71 -18.85
N GLU A 365 4.81 -11.46 -19.59
CA GLU A 365 4.60 -10.22 -20.33
C GLU A 365 4.54 -9.01 -19.37
N TYR A 366 3.75 -9.10 -18.28
CA TYR A 366 3.60 -8.01 -17.34
C TYR A 366 4.87 -7.74 -16.50
N VAL A 367 5.56 -8.79 -16.06
CA VAL A 367 6.84 -8.64 -15.34
C VAL A 367 7.89 -8.03 -16.28
N ARG A 368 7.91 -8.38 -17.57
CA ARG A 368 8.80 -7.76 -18.56
C ARG A 368 8.44 -6.30 -18.80
N ARG A 369 7.16 -5.96 -18.91
CA ARG A 369 6.72 -4.57 -19.06
C ARG A 369 7.24 -3.71 -17.90
N LEU A 370 7.06 -4.14 -16.64
CA LEU A 370 7.60 -3.42 -15.50
C LEU A 370 9.12 -3.26 -15.56
N TRP A 371 9.85 -4.31 -15.95
CA TRP A 371 11.31 -4.24 -16.10
C TRP A 371 11.75 -3.21 -17.15
N ASP A 372 11.04 -3.15 -18.27
CA ASP A 372 11.37 -2.28 -19.40
C ASP A 372 10.85 -0.84 -19.22
N THR A 373 9.89 -0.62 -18.33
CA THR A 373 9.33 0.69 -18.04
C THR A 373 10.31 1.55 -17.24
N GLU A 374 10.61 2.75 -17.74
CA GLU A 374 11.41 3.73 -16.99
C GLU A 374 10.55 4.46 -15.94
N PRO A 375 11.13 4.80 -14.76
CA PRO A 375 10.41 5.55 -13.75
C PRO A 375 9.91 6.90 -14.27
N PRO A 376 8.71 7.35 -13.89
CA PRO A 376 8.14 8.61 -14.37
C PRO A 376 8.97 9.82 -13.95
N THR A 377 8.92 10.87 -14.76
CA THR A 377 9.58 12.16 -14.55
C THR A 377 8.60 13.32 -14.73
N GLY A 378 9.00 14.53 -14.37
CA GLY A 378 8.23 15.75 -14.58
C GLY A 378 7.12 15.92 -13.54
N LYS A 379 6.12 16.73 -13.85
CA LYS A 379 5.12 17.21 -12.88
C LYS A 379 4.31 16.10 -12.20
N TYR A 380 3.91 15.07 -12.93
CA TYR A 380 2.99 14.03 -12.43
C TYR A 380 3.71 12.73 -12.01
N ARG A 381 5.00 12.83 -11.61
CA ARG A 381 5.81 11.66 -11.22
C ARG A 381 5.49 11.06 -9.85
N TYR A 382 4.70 11.75 -9.00
CA TYR A 382 4.48 11.35 -7.61
C TYR A 382 3.73 10.01 -7.50
N TYR A 383 2.43 9.98 -7.78
CA TYR A 383 1.59 8.81 -7.57
C TYR A 383 2.06 7.60 -8.38
N GLU A 384 2.23 7.80 -9.68
CA GLU A 384 2.71 6.77 -10.59
C GLU A 384 4.09 6.23 -10.19
N GLY A 385 4.98 7.12 -9.71
CA GLY A 385 6.33 6.76 -9.27
C GLY A 385 6.34 5.98 -7.96
N MET A 386 5.48 6.34 -7.00
CA MET A 386 5.40 5.62 -5.72
C MET A 386 4.82 4.21 -5.90
N VAL A 387 3.74 4.06 -6.69
CA VAL A 387 3.17 2.75 -7.02
C VAL A 387 4.17 1.92 -7.85
N TYR A 388 4.84 2.52 -8.84
CA TYR A 388 5.90 1.87 -9.60
C TYR A 388 7.02 1.34 -8.68
N PHE A 389 7.50 2.15 -7.74
CA PHE A 389 8.61 1.75 -6.86
C PHE A 389 8.19 0.61 -5.90
N LEU A 390 7.02 0.72 -5.26
CA LEU A 390 6.49 -0.37 -4.45
C LEU A 390 6.39 -1.67 -5.27
N SER A 391 5.91 -1.58 -6.50
CA SER A 391 5.80 -2.74 -7.40
C SER A 391 7.16 -3.34 -7.77
N MET A 392 8.18 -2.51 -7.99
CA MET A 392 9.55 -2.98 -8.18
C MET A 392 10.06 -3.79 -6.99
N LEU A 393 9.74 -3.35 -5.74
CA LEU A 393 10.10 -4.09 -4.53
C LEU A 393 9.37 -5.44 -4.44
N HIS A 394 8.07 -5.45 -4.77
CA HIS A 394 7.29 -6.70 -4.79
C HIS A 394 7.85 -7.73 -5.78
N VAL A 395 8.03 -7.32 -7.03
CA VAL A 395 8.44 -8.23 -8.11
C VAL A 395 9.90 -8.69 -7.95
N SER A 396 10.75 -7.87 -7.32
CA SER A 396 12.14 -8.21 -7.03
C SER A 396 12.35 -9.06 -5.76
N GLY A 397 11.28 -9.37 -5.01
CA GLY A 397 11.39 -10.08 -3.74
C GLY A 397 11.93 -9.25 -2.57
N HIS A 398 12.05 -7.92 -2.74
CA HIS A 398 12.50 -7.02 -1.68
C HIS A 398 11.36 -6.50 -0.80
N PHE A 399 10.11 -6.81 -1.10
CA PHE A 399 8.99 -6.47 -0.24
C PHE A 399 8.65 -7.65 0.68
N ASN A 400 8.90 -7.46 1.98
CA ASN A 400 8.72 -8.47 3.01
C ASN A 400 7.87 -7.90 4.15
N LEU A 401 7.13 -8.78 4.83
CA LEU A 401 6.36 -8.42 6.02
C LEU A 401 6.93 -9.01 7.32
N ASP A 402 8.04 -9.73 7.25
CA ASP A 402 8.76 -10.28 8.40
C ASP A 402 10.28 -10.10 8.18
N PHE A 403 11.03 -9.66 9.23
CA PHE A 403 12.47 -9.40 9.19
C PHE A 403 13.22 -10.09 10.33
#